data_a153eac5189371c40bc2c5d08f0c6bbe
#
_entry.id   a153eac5189371c40bc2c5d08f0c6bbe
#
_cell.length_a   1.000
_cell.length_b   1.000
_cell.length_c   1.000
_cell.angle_alpha   90.00
_cell.angle_beta   90.00
_cell.angle_gamma   90.00
#
_symmetry.space_group_name_H-M   'P 1'
#
loop_
_entity.id
_entity.type
_entity.pdbx_description
1 polymer ?
#
loop_
_entity_poly.entity_id
_entity_poly.type
_entity_poly.pdbx_seq_one_letter_code
_entity_poly.pdbx_strand_id
1 'polypeptide(L)'
;LKLSGEALMGEQNYGIDINRVAQYAKDIKEIHSQGLEIAIVIGGGNIYRGLSAEKAGMDRVQADYMGMLATVINSMALQDALEKVGLKTRLLTAIKMEQICEPFIRRRAVRHLEKGRIVIFGAGTGNPYFTTDTAASLRAIEINADAVLKGTRVDGIYTADPEKDPSATKYEHISFNEVYQKGLNVMDMTAFTLCQENNLPIIVFDMN
;
A
#
# COMPACT_ATOMS: atom_id res chain seq x y z
N LEU A 1 -1.07 2.47 -6.12
CA LEU A 1 -1.02 1.04 -5.83
C LEU A 1 -0.70 0.83 -4.34
N LYS A 2 -1.56 0.11 -3.61
CA LYS A 2 -1.30 -0.29 -2.22
C LYS A 2 -0.99 -1.79 -2.16
N LEU A 3 0.16 -2.14 -1.62
CA LEU A 3 0.61 -3.51 -1.41
C LEU A 3 0.68 -3.85 0.09
N SER A 4 0.29 -5.08 0.45
CA SER A 4 0.57 -5.59 1.78
C SER A 4 2.07 -5.90 1.92
N GLY A 5 2.66 -5.66 3.09
CA GLY A 5 4.02 -6.13 3.35
C GLY A 5 4.14 -7.64 3.23
N GLU A 6 3.11 -8.37 3.58
CA GLU A 6 3.05 -9.84 3.44
C GLU A 6 3.23 -10.31 1.99
N ALA A 7 2.86 -9.48 1.02
CA ALA A 7 3.09 -9.77 -0.38
C ALA A 7 4.58 -9.95 -0.73
N LEU A 8 5.49 -9.37 0.05
CA LEU A 8 6.93 -9.50 -0.17
C LEU A 8 7.56 -10.73 0.49
N MET A 9 6.81 -11.51 1.26
CA MET A 9 7.36 -12.69 1.95
C MET A 9 7.56 -13.89 1.02
N GLY A 10 6.84 -13.95 -0.11
CA GLY A 10 6.77 -15.17 -0.90
C GLY A 10 6.20 -16.32 -0.07
N GLU A 11 6.88 -17.45 -0.08
CA GLU A 11 6.53 -18.63 0.75
C GLU A 11 7.09 -18.57 2.19
N GLN A 12 7.82 -17.52 2.52
CA GLN A 12 8.40 -17.33 3.85
C GLN A 12 7.35 -16.82 4.84
N ASN A 13 7.55 -17.08 6.13
CA ASN A 13 6.67 -16.58 7.19
C ASN A 13 7.08 -15.20 7.72
N TYR A 14 8.20 -14.65 7.24
CA TYR A 14 8.79 -13.40 7.71
C TYR A 14 9.84 -12.87 6.72
N GLY A 15 10.00 -11.55 6.69
CA GLY A 15 11.06 -10.90 5.92
C GLY A 15 10.68 -10.61 4.47
N ILE A 16 11.69 -10.55 3.62
CA ILE A 16 11.57 -10.17 2.21
C ILE A 16 12.13 -11.27 1.33
N ASP A 17 11.30 -11.81 0.45
CA ASP A 17 11.72 -12.73 -0.60
C ASP A 17 12.16 -11.93 -1.84
N ILE A 18 13.44 -11.99 -2.15
CA ILE A 18 14.05 -11.25 -3.28
C ILE A 18 13.43 -11.65 -4.61
N ASN A 19 13.08 -12.93 -4.79
CA ASN A 19 12.47 -13.42 -6.03
C ASN A 19 11.04 -12.84 -6.19
N ARG A 20 10.27 -12.81 -5.10
CA ARG A 20 8.93 -12.24 -5.11
C ARG A 20 8.95 -10.74 -5.41
N VAL A 21 9.88 -10.00 -4.79
CA VAL A 21 10.07 -8.56 -5.08
C VAL A 21 10.48 -8.33 -6.54
N ALA A 22 11.37 -9.18 -7.07
CA ALA A 22 11.79 -9.10 -8.47
C ALA A 22 10.63 -9.39 -9.43
N GLN A 23 9.70 -10.29 -9.08
CA GLN A 23 8.49 -10.55 -9.86
C GLN A 23 7.59 -9.31 -9.88
N TYR A 24 7.27 -8.73 -8.73
CA TYR A 24 6.48 -7.48 -8.68
C TYR A 24 7.14 -6.34 -9.47
N ALA A 25 8.46 -6.25 -9.46
CA ALA A 25 9.14 -5.21 -10.24
C ALA A 25 8.92 -5.40 -11.76
N LYS A 26 8.85 -6.63 -12.25
CA LYS A 26 8.55 -6.92 -13.66
C LYS A 26 7.09 -6.58 -14.00
N ASP A 27 6.14 -6.98 -13.16
CA ASP A 27 4.72 -6.73 -13.36
C ASP A 27 4.43 -5.23 -13.35
N ILE A 28 5.02 -4.49 -12.41
CA ILE A 28 4.92 -3.02 -12.34
C ILE A 28 5.55 -2.37 -13.59
N LYS A 29 6.67 -2.90 -14.09
CA LYS A 29 7.29 -2.40 -15.31
C LYS A 29 6.37 -2.56 -16.53
N GLU A 30 5.72 -3.70 -16.65
CA GLU A 30 4.78 -3.97 -17.73
C GLU A 30 3.63 -2.96 -17.72
N ILE A 31 3.02 -2.74 -16.55
CA ILE A 31 1.94 -1.77 -16.37
C ILE A 31 2.43 -0.34 -16.64
N HIS A 32 3.59 0.05 -16.11
CA HIS A 32 4.17 1.38 -16.33
C HIS A 32 4.49 1.64 -17.80
N SER A 33 4.85 0.61 -18.58
CA SER A 33 5.13 0.73 -20.02
C SER A 33 3.90 1.12 -20.85
N GLN A 34 2.69 0.99 -20.29
CA GLN A 34 1.43 1.43 -20.89
C GLN A 34 1.17 2.93 -20.69
N GLY A 35 2.11 3.67 -20.09
CA GLY A 35 2.01 5.12 -19.90
C GLY A 35 1.31 5.56 -18.63
N LEU A 36 1.09 4.64 -17.67
CA LEU A 36 0.47 4.96 -16.39
C LEU A 36 1.46 5.60 -15.42
N GLU A 37 1.03 6.64 -14.72
CA GLU A 37 1.73 7.20 -13.56
C GLU A 37 1.47 6.32 -12.34
N ILE A 38 2.52 5.79 -11.72
CA ILE A 38 2.40 4.83 -10.62
C ILE A 38 3.02 5.38 -9.33
N ALA A 39 2.19 5.49 -8.30
CA ALA A 39 2.61 5.70 -6.93
C ALA A 39 2.32 4.45 -6.09
N ILE A 40 3.26 4.05 -5.23
CA ILE A 40 3.19 2.81 -4.46
C ILE A 40 3.23 3.12 -2.97
N VAL A 41 2.34 2.52 -2.22
CA VAL A 41 2.36 2.46 -0.75
C VAL A 41 2.44 1.01 -0.33
N ILE A 42 3.41 0.66 0.50
CA ILE A 42 3.62 -0.72 0.93
C ILE A 42 3.58 -0.86 2.44
N GLY A 43 2.93 -1.92 2.93
CA GLY A 43 2.85 -2.25 4.35
C GLY A 43 4.16 -2.81 4.91
N GLY A 44 4.25 -2.92 6.24
CA GLY A 44 5.41 -3.44 6.97
C GLY A 44 5.16 -4.76 7.70
N GLY A 45 4.00 -5.40 7.52
CA GLY A 45 3.54 -6.53 8.32
C GLY A 45 4.38 -7.82 8.21
N ASN A 46 5.19 -7.94 7.16
CA ASN A 46 6.16 -9.02 6.96
C ASN A 46 7.41 -8.89 7.86
N ILE A 47 7.70 -7.68 8.32
CA ILE A 47 8.87 -7.37 9.17
C ILE A 47 8.40 -7.10 10.60
N TYR A 48 7.36 -6.29 10.78
CA TYR A 48 6.88 -5.92 12.10
C TYR A 48 5.39 -5.62 12.10
N ARG A 49 4.66 -6.18 13.08
CA ARG A 49 3.22 -5.96 13.27
C ARG A 49 2.96 -5.24 14.59
N GLY A 50 2.70 -3.94 14.52
CA GLY A 50 2.45 -3.08 15.69
C GLY A 50 1.33 -3.57 16.59
N LEU A 51 0.19 -4.01 16.02
CA LEU A 51 -0.94 -4.57 16.79
C LEU A 51 -0.58 -5.84 17.60
N SER A 52 0.32 -6.67 17.09
CA SER A 52 0.78 -7.86 17.82
C SER A 52 1.70 -7.49 18.97
N ALA A 53 2.54 -6.47 18.77
CA ALA A 53 3.44 -5.97 19.81
C ALA A 53 2.68 -5.21 20.92
N GLU A 54 1.65 -4.46 20.59
CA GLU A 54 0.74 -3.82 21.55
C GLU A 54 0.07 -4.87 22.45
N LYS A 55 -0.45 -5.95 21.87
CA LYS A 55 -1.02 -7.08 22.64
C LYS A 55 -0.01 -7.75 23.55
N ALA A 56 1.27 -7.68 23.25
CA ALA A 56 2.38 -8.16 24.08
C ALA A 56 2.85 -7.14 25.12
N GLY A 57 2.17 -5.99 25.27
CA GLY A 57 2.45 -4.97 26.29
C GLY A 57 3.39 -3.86 25.85
N MET A 58 3.73 -3.77 24.56
CA MET A 58 4.51 -2.64 24.03
C MET A 58 3.63 -1.39 23.92
N ASP A 59 4.20 -0.23 24.16
CA ASP A 59 3.54 1.06 23.91
C ASP A 59 3.11 1.18 22.44
N ARG A 60 1.86 1.55 22.20
CA ARG A 60 1.27 1.61 20.88
C ARG A 60 2.01 2.56 19.95
N VAL A 61 2.42 3.72 20.45
CA VAL A 61 3.12 4.74 19.65
C VAL A 61 4.47 4.20 19.18
N GLN A 62 5.22 3.54 20.07
CA GLN A 62 6.49 2.91 19.73
C GLN A 62 6.30 1.79 18.69
N ALA A 63 5.29 0.95 18.89
CA ALA A 63 4.96 -0.14 17.96
C ALA A 63 4.62 0.39 16.56
N ASP A 64 3.86 1.47 16.48
CA ASP A 64 3.49 2.10 15.21
C ASP A 64 4.72 2.73 14.49
N TYR A 65 5.63 3.38 15.23
CA TYR A 65 6.89 3.88 14.64
C TYR A 65 7.76 2.73 14.11
N MET A 66 7.87 1.61 14.81
CA MET A 66 8.58 0.43 14.30
C MET A 66 7.92 -0.11 13.02
N GLY A 67 6.59 -0.13 12.98
CA GLY A 67 5.84 -0.48 11.77
C GLY A 67 6.11 0.48 10.60
N MET A 68 6.21 1.78 10.86
CA MET A 68 6.59 2.78 9.84
C MET A 68 8.01 2.53 9.31
N LEU A 69 8.98 2.22 10.18
CA LEU A 69 10.34 1.87 9.75
C LEU A 69 10.35 0.58 8.91
N ALA A 70 9.54 -0.41 9.27
CA ALA A 70 9.39 -1.64 8.49
C ALA A 70 8.88 -1.34 7.05
N THR A 71 7.96 -0.38 6.89
CA THR A 71 7.53 0.05 5.55
C THR A 71 8.66 0.69 4.75
N VAL A 72 9.57 1.41 5.40
CA VAL A 72 10.74 2.01 4.72
C VAL A 72 11.69 0.92 4.23
N ILE A 73 11.96 -0.11 5.02
CA ILE A 73 12.78 -1.26 4.62
C ILE A 73 12.19 -1.93 3.38
N ASN A 74 10.89 -2.22 3.38
CA ASN A 74 10.19 -2.79 2.22
C ASN A 74 10.24 -1.87 0.99
N SER A 75 10.09 -0.57 1.20
CA SER A 75 10.15 0.43 0.13
C SER A 75 11.53 0.48 -0.53
N MET A 76 12.60 0.37 0.25
CA MET A 76 13.97 0.32 -0.27
C MET A 76 14.21 -0.95 -1.08
N ALA A 77 13.75 -2.10 -0.61
CA ALA A 77 13.87 -3.37 -1.33
C ALA A 77 13.12 -3.33 -2.67
N LEU A 78 11.89 -2.78 -2.67
CA LEU A 78 11.12 -2.61 -3.90
C LEU A 78 11.76 -1.59 -4.84
N GLN A 79 12.30 -0.49 -4.32
CA GLN A 79 13.04 0.51 -5.11
C GLN A 79 14.22 -0.14 -5.86
N ASP A 80 15.07 -0.87 -5.17
CA ASP A 80 16.22 -1.58 -5.75
C ASP A 80 15.78 -2.52 -6.88
N ALA A 81 14.72 -3.31 -6.66
CA ALA A 81 14.22 -4.24 -7.66
C ALA A 81 13.63 -3.53 -8.90
N LEU A 82 12.90 -2.43 -8.70
CA LEU A 82 12.37 -1.63 -9.80
C LEU A 82 13.48 -0.97 -10.62
N GLU A 83 14.53 -0.47 -9.98
CA GLU A 83 15.69 0.13 -10.65
C GLU A 83 16.50 -0.92 -11.41
N LYS A 84 16.65 -2.14 -10.89
CA LYS A 84 17.28 -3.27 -11.59
C LYS A 84 16.59 -3.66 -12.90
N VAL A 85 15.27 -3.47 -13.00
CA VAL A 85 14.53 -3.69 -14.26
C VAL A 85 14.49 -2.46 -15.16
N GLY A 86 15.21 -1.38 -14.81
CA GLY A 86 15.40 -0.19 -15.63
C GLY A 86 14.37 0.92 -15.41
N LEU A 87 13.54 0.84 -14.39
CA LEU A 87 12.60 1.89 -14.03
C LEU A 87 13.30 3.00 -13.23
N LYS A 88 12.83 4.23 -13.38
CA LYS A 88 13.28 5.36 -12.57
C LYS A 88 12.34 5.53 -11.38
N THR A 89 12.88 5.49 -10.18
CA THR A 89 12.06 5.55 -8.95
C THR A 89 12.43 6.73 -8.06
N ARG A 90 11.55 7.07 -7.12
CA ARG A 90 11.83 7.96 -5.99
C ARG A 90 11.12 7.44 -4.75
N LEU A 91 11.88 7.23 -3.69
CA LEU A 91 11.35 6.92 -2.36
C LEU A 91 11.18 8.23 -1.59
N LEU A 92 9.95 8.49 -1.15
CA LEU A 92 9.59 9.64 -0.32
C LEU A 92 9.01 9.14 1.00
N THR A 93 9.48 9.70 2.11
CA THR A 93 9.03 9.27 3.44
C THR A 93 8.35 10.38 4.23
N ALA A 94 7.36 9.99 5.01
CA ALA A 94 6.64 10.90 5.90
C ALA A 94 7.47 11.30 7.14
N ILE A 95 8.45 10.49 7.52
CA ILE A 95 9.45 10.79 8.57
C ILE A 95 10.75 11.20 7.87
N LYS A 96 11.38 12.29 8.29
CA LYS A 96 12.63 12.77 7.67
C LYS A 96 13.77 11.77 7.87
N MET A 97 14.32 11.30 6.76
CA MET A 97 15.45 10.35 6.69
C MET A 97 16.34 10.71 5.49
N GLU A 98 16.83 11.94 5.43
CA GLU A 98 17.43 12.55 4.23
C GLU A 98 18.64 11.79 3.67
N GLN A 99 19.33 10.99 4.51
CA GLN A 99 20.43 10.12 4.07
C GLN A 99 19.97 8.88 3.31
N ILE A 100 18.68 8.51 3.43
CA ILE A 100 18.12 7.28 2.86
C ILE A 100 17.14 7.59 1.73
N CYS A 101 16.33 8.65 1.89
CA CYS A 101 15.21 8.95 0.99
C CYS A 101 14.82 10.43 1.04
N GLU A 102 14.02 10.86 0.09
CA GLU A 102 13.52 12.24 0.06
C GLU A 102 12.41 12.42 1.12
N PRO A 103 12.33 13.57 1.80
CA PRO A 103 11.15 13.89 2.61
C PRO A 103 9.93 14.08 1.69
N PHE A 104 8.77 13.59 2.12
CA PHE A 104 7.54 13.78 1.38
C PHE A 104 7.17 15.27 1.29
N ILE A 105 7.07 15.75 0.07
CA ILE A 105 6.51 17.07 -0.28
C ILE A 105 5.60 16.84 -1.48
N ARG A 106 4.29 17.16 -1.34
CA ARG A 106 3.27 16.90 -2.37
C ARG A 106 3.71 17.33 -3.78
N ARG A 107 4.16 18.58 -3.94
CA ARG A 107 4.58 19.10 -5.26
C ARG A 107 5.76 18.35 -5.85
N ARG A 108 6.65 17.83 -5.01
CA ARG A 108 7.79 17.02 -5.44
C ARG A 108 7.33 15.65 -5.92
N ALA A 109 6.41 15.01 -5.18
CA ALA A 109 5.83 13.72 -5.57
C ALA A 109 5.14 13.82 -6.94
N VAL A 110 4.25 14.81 -7.12
CA VAL A 110 3.58 15.06 -8.40
C VAL A 110 4.60 15.30 -9.53
N ARG A 111 5.63 16.12 -9.28
CA ARG A 111 6.67 16.38 -10.29
C ARG A 111 7.49 15.15 -10.66
N HIS A 112 7.64 14.19 -9.75
CA HIS A 112 8.27 12.91 -10.08
C HIS A 112 7.38 12.05 -10.99
N LEU A 113 6.08 11.97 -10.72
CA LEU A 113 5.10 11.26 -11.55
C LEU A 113 5.04 11.85 -12.97
N GLU A 114 4.89 13.16 -13.09
CA GLU A 114 4.92 13.88 -14.39
C GLU A 114 6.19 13.62 -15.21
N LYS A 115 7.31 13.27 -14.57
CA LYS A 115 8.57 12.89 -15.22
C LYS A 115 8.65 11.39 -15.55
N GLY A 116 7.55 10.65 -15.42
CA GLY A 116 7.49 9.20 -15.66
C GLY A 116 8.32 8.40 -14.66
N ARG A 117 8.44 8.88 -13.41
CA ARG A 117 9.10 8.15 -12.32
C ARG A 117 8.06 7.45 -11.46
N ILE A 118 8.35 6.25 -11.03
CA ILE A 118 7.55 5.59 -10.01
C ILE A 118 7.89 6.21 -8.64
N VAL A 119 6.86 6.62 -7.92
CA VAL A 119 7.00 7.16 -6.56
C VAL A 119 6.64 6.09 -5.55
N ILE A 120 7.49 5.87 -4.56
CA ILE A 120 7.23 4.96 -3.44
C ILE A 120 7.09 5.80 -2.17
N PHE A 121 6.00 5.61 -1.42
CA PHE A 121 5.77 6.31 -0.17
C PHE A 121 6.06 5.38 1.01
N GLY A 122 7.08 5.72 1.80
CA GLY A 122 7.45 5.03 3.03
C GLY A 122 7.02 5.77 4.29
N ALA A 123 7.11 5.12 5.43
CA ALA A 123 6.74 5.60 6.76
C ALA A 123 5.25 5.96 6.94
N GLY A 124 4.36 5.37 6.13
CA GLY A 124 2.92 5.54 6.28
C GLY A 124 2.46 6.99 6.21
N THR A 125 1.66 7.42 7.20
CA THR A 125 1.24 8.81 7.37
C THR A 125 2.29 9.66 8.10
N GLY A 126 3.28 9.03 8.73
CA GLY A 126 4.21 9.68 9.66
C GLY A 126 3.67 9.85 11.08
N ASN A 127 2.43 9.45 11.31
CA ASN A 127 1.75 9.56 12.59
C ASN A 127 1.31 8.19 13.10
N PRO A 128 1.43 7.91 14.42
CA PRO A 128 0.86 6.72 15.05
C PRO A 128 -0.67 6.65 14.85
N TYR A 129 -1.23 5.49 15.15
CA TYR A 129 -2.67 5.17 15.10
C TYR A 129 -3.29 5.03 13.70
N PHE A 130 -2.54 5.23 12.63
CA PHE A 130 -3.02 5.07 11.26
C PHE A 130 -2.43 3.82 10.60
N THR A 131 -3.23 3.20 9.75
CA THR A 131 -2.81 2.04 8.99
C THR A 131 -2.14 2.43 7.67
N THR A 132 -1.60 1.42 6.97
CA THR A 132 -1.08 1.59 5.61
C THR A 132 -2.21 1.87 4.60
N ASP A 133 -3.43 1.38 4.84
CA ASP A 133 -4.59 1.69 4.00
C ASP A 133 -4.95 3.18 4.10
N THR A 134 -4.96 3.73 5.33
CA THR A 134 -5.12 5.18 5.55
C THR A 134 -4.01 5.98 4.84
N ALA A 135 -2.77 5.53 4.94
CA ALA A 135 -1.65 6.19 4.26
C ALA A 135 -1.84 6.18 2.73
N ALA A 136 -2.26 5.06 2.15
CA ALA A 136 -2.49 4.93 0.72
C ALA A 136 -3.61 5.88 0.24
N SER A 137 -4.73 5.94 0.96
CA SER A 137 -5.83 6.85 0.65
C SER A 137 -5.41 8.31 0.73
N LEU A 138 -4.71 8.70 1.79
CA LEU A 138 -4.21 10.06 1.97
C LEU A 138 -3.25 10.47 0.84
N ARG A 139 -2.25 9.63 0.53
CA ARG A 139 -1.28 9.92 -0.53
C ARG A 139 -1.94 10.00 -1.90
N ALA A 140 -2.91 9.12 -2.19
CA ALA A 140 -3.65 9.14 -3.45
C ALA A 140 -4.42 10.46 -3.63
N ILE A 141 -5.09 10.94 -2.58
CA ILE A 141 -5.79 12.23 -2.60
C ILE A 141 -4.80 13.39 -2.79
N GLU A 142 -3.69 13.39 -2.04
CA GLU A 142 -2.70 14.47 -2.11
C GLU A 142 -2.05 14.61 -3.50
N ILE A 143 -1.86 13.52 -4.23
CA ILE A 143 -1.28 13.54 -5.58
C ILE A 143 -2.33 13.61 -6.69
N ASN A 144 -3.62 13.71 -6.36
CA ASN A 144 -4.76 13.67 -7.29
C ASN A 144 -4.78 12.40 -8.15
N ALA A 145 -4.60 11.23 -7.52
CA ALA A 145 -4.69 9.96 -8.23
C ALA A 145 -6.12 9.66 -8.70
N ASP A 146 -6.25 8.98 -9.83
CA ASP A 146 -7.56 8.60 -10.39
C ASP A 146 -8.21 7.45 -9.62
N ALA A 147 -7.42 6.58 -8.97
CA ALA A 147 -7.91 5.44 -8.18
C ALA A 147 -6.88 4.95 -7.17
N VAL A 148 -7.36 4.26 -6.14
CA VAL A 148 -6.54 3.41 -5.26
C VAL A 148 -6.70 1.96 -5.70
N LEU A 149 -5.61 1.32 -6.12
CA LEU A 149 -5.56 -0.10 -6.41
C LEU A 149 -5.07 -0.82 -5.17
N LYS A 150 -5.92 -1.63 -4.55
CA LYS A 150 -5.59 -2.41 -3.36
C LYS A 150 -5.33 -3.87 -3.75
N GLY A 151 -4.07 -4.25 -3.70
CA GLY A 151 -3.67 -5.65 -3.86
C GLY A 151 -3.95 -6.47 -2.60
N THR A 152 -4.62 -7.59 -2.76
CA THR A 152 -5.02 -8.52 -1.69
C THR A 152 -4.78 -9.98 -2.11
N ARG A 153 -5.22 -10.93 -1.29
CA ARG A 153 -5.23 -12.36 -1.63
C ARG A 153 -6.50 -12.80 -2.35
N VAL A 154 -7.49 -11.90 -2.46
CA VAL A 154 -8.75 -12.13 -3.17
C VAL A 154 -8.89 -11.12 -4.30
N ASP A 155 -9.55 -11.50 -5.36
CA ASP A 155 -9.63 -10.76 -6.62
C ASP A 155 -10.74 -9.68 -6.65
N GLY A 156 -11.32 -9.34 -5.49
CA GLY A 156 -12.38 -8.33 -5.42
C GLY A 156 -13.06 -8.24 -4.07
N ILE A 157 -14.19 -7.53 -4.05
CA ILE A 157 -15.07 -7.39 -2.89
C ILE A 157 -16.20 -8.42 -3.01
N TYR A 158 -16.46 -9.15 -1.94
CA TYR A 158 -17.44 -10.22 -1.88
C TYR A 158 -18.52 -9.96 -0.84
N THR A 159 -19.64 -10.66 -0.97
CA THR A 159 -20.75 -10.63 0.01
C THR A 159 -20.35 -11.18 1.38
N ALA A 160 -19.36 -12.04 1.44
CA ALA A 160 -18.71 -12.62 2.63
C ALA A 160 -17.27 -12.97 2.28
N ASP A 161 -16.47 -13.44 3.24
CA ASP A 161 -15.11 -13.89 3.02
C ASP A 161 -15.09 -15.18 2.14
N PRO A 162 -14.64 -15.13 0.88
CA PRO A 162 -14.67 -16.29 -0.02
C PRO A 162 -13.75 -17.43 0.42
N GLU A 163 -12.76 -17.17 1.28
CA GLU A 163 -11.91 -18.21 1.86
C GLU A 163 -12.64 -19.05 2.92
N LYS A 164 -13.74 -18.52 3.50
CA LYS A 164 -14.54 -19.17 4.55
C LYS A 164 -15.94 -19.57 4.10
N ASP A 165 -16.50 -18.84 3.15
CA ASP A 165 -17.84 -19.05 2.63
C ASP A 165 -17.81 -19.27 1.12
N PRO A 166 -17.91 -20.53 0.65
CA PRO A 166 -17.93 -20.83 -0.79
C PRO A 166 -19.13 -20.26 -1.54
N SER A 167 -20.18 -19.81 -0.83
CA SER A 167 -21.35 -19.17 -1.44
C SER A 167 -21.19 -17.66 -1.65
N ALA A 168 -20.06 -17.08 -1.18
CA ALA A 168 -19.78 -15.67 -1.34
C ALA A 168 -19.73 -15.29 -2.83
N THR A 169 -20.45 -14.24 -3.18
CA THR A 169 -20.49 -13.73 -4.56
C THR A 169 -19.72 -12.42 -4.67
N LYS A 170 -18.96 -12.29 -5.76
CA LYS A 170 -18.15 -11.11 -6.05
C LYS A 170 -19.03 -9.98 -6.56
N TYR A 171 -18.77 -8.77 -6.09
CA TYR A 171 -19.32 -7.55 -6.69
C TYR A 171 -18.41 -7.06 -7.82
N GLU A 172 -18.99 -6.80 -8.99
CA GLU A 172 -18.29 -6.09 -10.06
C GLU A 172 -18.15 -4.61 -9.71
N HIS A 173 -19.23 -4.02 -9.19
CA HIS A 173 -19.26 -2.66 -8.68
C HIS A 173 -20.12 -2.62 -7.43
N ILE A 174 -19.71 -1.85 -6.44
CA ILE A 174 -20.47 -1.60 -5.21
C ILE A 174 -20.18 -0.17 -4.73
N SER A 175 -21.21 0.55 -4.30
CA SER A 175 -21.06 1.89 -3.77
C SER A 175 -20.49 1.88 -2.36
N PHE A 176 -19.82 2.98 -1.95
CA PHE A 176 -19.32 3.15 -0.58
C PHE A 176 -20.45 3.00 0.47
N ASN A 177 -21.63 3.54 0.17
CA ASN A 177 -22.78 3.42 1.08
C ASN A 177 -23.25 1.97 1.25
N GLU A 178 -23.29 1.19 0.17
CA GLU A 178 -23.65 -0.23 0.25
C GLU A 178 -22.61 -1.06 1.00
N VAL A 179 -21.30 -0.79 0.80
CA VAL A 179 -20.22 -1.42 1.58
C VAL A 179 -20.43 -1.17 3.06
N TYR A 180 -20.72 0.09 3.43
CA TYR A 180 -20.98 0.46 4.82
C TYR A 180 -22.23 -0.22 5.39
N GLN A 181 -23.37 -0.17 4.68
CA GLN A 181 -24.63 -0.77 5.12
C GLN A 181 -24.55 -2.29 5.28
N LYS A 182 -23.76 -2.95 4.44
CA LYS A 182 -23.55 -4.40 4.47
C LYS A 182 -22.43 -4.82 5.43
N GLY A 183 -21.73 -3.87 6.06
CA GLY A 183 -20.64 -4.16 6.98
C GLY A 183 -19.45 -4.87 6.33
N LEU A 184 -19.20 -4.65 5.03
CA LEU A 184 -18.11 -5.30 4.31
C LEU A 184 -16.77 -4.67 4.69
N ASN A 185 -15.77 -5.51 4.91
CA ASN A 185 -14.45 -5.07 5.36
C ASN A 185 -13.48 -4.97 4.17
N VAL A 186 -13.45 -3.81 3.51
CA VAL A 186 -12.56 -3.54 2.36
C VAL A 186 -11.24 -2.92 2.81
N MET A 187 -11.31 -1.92 3.69
CA MET A 187 -10.19 -1.19 4.28
C MET A 187 -10.56 -0.81 5.72
N ASP A 188 -9.62 -0.22 6.49
CA ASP A 188 -10.00 0.43 7.74
C ASP A 188 -10.95 1.61 7.47
N MET A 189 -11.78 1.93 8.45
CA MET A 189 -12.85 2.93 8.29
C MET A 189 -12.31 4.31 7.95
N THR A 190 -11.16 4.71 8.47
CA THR A 190 -10.54 6.02 8.17
C THR A 190 -10.15 6.10 6.70
N ALA A 191 -9.48 5.06 6.17
CA ALA A 191 -9.10 4.98 4.76
C ALA A 191 -10.34 5.01 3.85
N PHE A 192 -11.36 4.24 4.24
CA PHE A 192 -12.62 4.14 3.49
C PHE A 192 -13.35 5.49 3.41
N THR A 193 -13.50 6.18 4.55
CA THR A 193 -14.16 7.50 4.62
C THR A 193 -13.38 8.55 3.83
N LEU A 194 -12.05 8.56 3.90
CA LEU A 194 -11.22 9.47 3.08
C LEU A 194 -11.49 9.27 1.58
N CYS A 195 -11.55 8.03 1.10
CA CYS A 195 -11.84 7.77 -0.31
C CYS A 195 -13.27 8.18 -0.67
N GLN A 196 -14.26 7.89 0.18
CA GLN A 196 -15.66 8.27 -0.04
C GLN A 196 -15.84 9.78 -0.15
N GLU A 197 -15.31 10.55 0.81
CA GLU A 197 -15.46 12.03 0.86
C GLU A 197 -14.79 12.72 -0.33
N ASN A 198 -13.74 12.11 -0.90
CA ASN A 198 -13.00 12.65 -2.04
C ASN A 198 -13.39 12.01 -3.38
N ASN A 199 -14.44 11.17 -3.42
CA ASN A 199 -14.88 10.45 -4.61
C ASN A 199 -13.75 9.65 -5.30
N LEU A 200 -12.82 9.11 -4.53
CA LEU A 200 -11.67 8.35 -5.01
C LEU A 200 -12.03 6.86 -5.10
N PRO A 201 -12.13 6.27 -6.30
CA PRO A 201 -12.48 4.86 -6.45
C PRO A 201 -11.42 3.94 -5.84
N ILE A 202 -11.88 2.81 -5.28
CA ILE A 202 -11.03 1.73 -4.79
C ILE A 202 -11.23 0.52 -5.67
N ILE A 203 -10.15 -0.01 -6.24
CA ILE A 203 -10.14 -1.23 -7.04
C ILE A 203 -9.40 -2.30 -6.24
N VAL A 204 -10.08 -3.40 -5.95
CA VAL A 204 -9.49 -4.55 -5.24
C VAL A 204 -9.14 -5.62 -6.26
N PHE A 205 -7.94 -6.16 -6.19
CA PHE A 205 -7.45 -7.19 -7.11
C PHE A 205 -6.55 -8.20 -6.40
N ASP A 206 -6.45 -9.39 -6.98
CA ASP A 206 -5.54 -10.45 -6.51
C ASP A 206 -4.09 -10.14 -6.93
N MET A 207 -3.16 -10.34 -6.00
CA MET A 207 -1.73 -10.16 -6.22
C MET A 207 -0.97 -11.45 -6.51
N ASN A 208 -1.65 -12.60 -6.54
CA ASN A 208 -1.01 -13.90 -6.75
C ASN A 208 -1.00 -14.33 -8.21
#